data_10c180886741c558fed4b052ec1a6686
#
_entry.id   10c180886741c558fed4b052ec1a6686
#
_cell.length_a   1.000
_cell.length_b   1.000
_cell.length_c   1.000
_cell.angle_alpha   90.00
_cell.angle_beta   90.00
_cell.angle_gamma   90.00
#
_symmetry.space_group_name_H-M   'P 1'
#
loop_
_entity.id
_entity.type
_entity.pdbx_description
1 polymer ?
#
loop_
_entity_poly.entity_id
_entity_poly.type
_entity_poly.pdbx_seq_one_letter_code
_entity_poly.pdbx_strand_id
1 'polypeptide(L)'
;MLAIWFSQHRQRLYIKDHPDEDEKSEEIQKKFKVKERVDLIKNLHQMPELAQDVIVHSHKICKEIAELMDGHEHLFILGRGPCEAIAKEGALKIKEVSYIHAEGYIAGAFKHGPIAMIDDLNQTRFILLITKQDSNKLEKTLE
;
A
#
# COMPACT_ATOMS: atom_id res chain seq x y z
N MET A 1 -2.92 10.50 -10.38
CA MET A 1 -3.31 11.77 -11.07
C MET A 1 -2.95 11.75 -12.56
N LEU A 2 -1.69 11.59 -12.98
CA LEU A 2 -1.30 11.58 -14.40
C LEU A 2 -2.07 10.57 -15.26
N ALA A 3 -2.26 9.33 -14.80
CA ALA A 3 -3.00 8.31 -15.54
C ALA A 3 -4.47 8.72 -15.80
N ILE A 4 -5.12 9.36 -14.82
CA ILE A 4 -6.48 9.89 -14.97
C ILE A 4 -6.50 11.00 -16.03
N TRP A 5 -5.55 11.95 -15.95
CA TRP A 5 -5.42 13.03 -16.90
C TRP A 5 -5.19 12.50 -18.33
N PHE A 6 -4.26 11.57 -18.52
CA PHE A 6 -4.00 10.96 -19.83
C PHE A 6 -5.23 10.23 -20.38
N SER A 7 -5.97 9.53 -19.55
CA SER A 7 -7.20 8.85 -19.96
C SER A 7 -8.27 9.85 -20.44
N GLN A 8 -8.45 10.98 -19.74
CA GLN A 8 -9.36 12.03 -20.14
C GLN A 8 -8.92 12.72 -21.44
N HIS A 9 -7.63 13.03 -21.55
CA HIS A 9 -7.07 13.68 -22.74
C HIS A 9 -7.22 12.80 -23.98
N ARG A 10 -6.94 11.52 -23.85
CA ARG A 10 -7.11 10.54 -24.93
C ARG A 10 -8.57 10.41 -25.40
N GLN A 11 -9.53 10.44 -24.48
CA GLN A 11 -10.95 10.47 -24.84
C GLN A 11 -11.32 11.73 -25.62
N ARG A 12 -10.86 12.91 -25.16
CA ARG A 12 -11.12 14.19 -25.84
C ARG A 12 -10.54 14.23 -27.25
N LEU A 13 -9.34 13.74 -27.45
CA LEU A 13 -8.74 13.64 -28.79
C LEU A 13 -9.55 12.72 -29.69
N TYR A 14 -9.93 11.55 -29.19
CA TYR A 14 -10.74 10.61 -29.97
C TYR A 14 -12.06 11.23 -30.45
N ILE A 15 -12.80 11.89 -29.56
CA ILE A 15 -14.07 12.55 -29.90
C ILE A 15 -13.87 13.68 -30.89
N LYS A 16 -12.75 14.43 -30.78
CA LYS A 16 -12.43 15.49 -31.75
C LYS A 16 -12.22 14.92 -33.17
N ASP A 17 -11.62 13.74 -33.27
CA ASP A 17 -11.35 13.09 -34.54
C ASP A 17 -12.58 12.31 -35.09
N HIS A 18 -13.60 12.10 -34.25
CA HIS A 18 -14.86 11.39 -34.58
C HIS A 18 -16.07 12.19 -34.11
N PRO A 19 -16.34 13.33 -34.74
CA PRO A 19 -17.38 14.29 -34.29
C PRO A 19 -18.81 13.74 -34.37
N ASP A 20 -19.04 12.70 -35.17
CA ASP A 20 -20.33 12.07 -35.35
C ASP A 20 -20.66 11.05 -34.23
N GLU A 21 -19.70 10.71 -33.38
CA GLU A 21 -19.89 9.79 -32.26
C GLU A 21 -20.39 10.53 -31.01
N ASP A 22 -21.46 10.03 -30.38
CA ASP A 22 -21.96 10.59 -29.13
C ASP A 22 -21.03 10.22 -27.97
N GLU A 23 -20.46 11.23 -27.34
CA GLU A 23 -19.59 11.09 -26.15
C GLU A 23 -20.26 10.31 -25.02
N LYS A 24 -21.59 10.37 -24.92
CA LYS A 24 -22.38 9.71 -23.89
C LYS A 24 -22.79 8.29 -24.27
N SER A 25 -22.49 7.83 -25.48
CA SER A 25 -22.82 6.47 -25.90
C SER A 25 -22.17 5.43 -24.97
N GLU A 26 -22.87 4.34 -24.72
CA GLU A 26 -22.35 3.25 -23.86
C GLU A 26 -21.02 2.70 -24.38
N GLU A 27 -20.86 2.67 -25.70
CA GLU A 27 -19.66 2.17 -26.35
C GLU A 27 -18.45 3.04 -26.04
N ILE A 28 -18.55 4.36 -26.16
CA ILE A 28 -17.51 5.33 -25.81
C ILE A 28 -17.20 5.28 -24.33
N GLN A 29 -18.25 5.24 -23.48
CA GLN A 29 -18.08 5.17 -22.03
C GLN A 29 -17.30 3.90 -21.61
N LYS A 30 -17.58 2.76 -22.23
CA LYS A 30 -16.88 1.49 -22.00
C LYS A 30 -15.45 1.51 -22.55
N LYS A 31 -15.26 1.99 -23.78
CA LYS A 31 -13.96 2.10 -24.46
C LYS A 31 -12.96 2.89 -23.63
N PHE A 32 -13.37 3.99 -23.03
CA PHE A 32 -12.51 4.87 -22.22
C PHE A 32 -12.64 4.64 -20.72
N LYS A 33 -13.31 3.58 -20.28
CA LYS A 33 -13.47 3.20 -18.86
C LYS A 33 -13.91 4.38 -17.98
N VAL A 34 -14.89 5.15 -18.47
CA VAL A 34 -15.29 6.41 -17.84
C VAL A 34 -15.80 6.19 -16.43
N LYS A 35 -16.57 5.13 -16.17
CA LYS A 35 -17.08 4.78 -14.86
C LYS A 35 -15.94 4.51 -13.87
N GLU A 36 -14.98 3.65 -14.24
CA GLU A 36 -13.82 3.35 -13.40
C GLU A 36 -13.03 4.62 -13.06
N ARG A 37 -12.87 5.52 -14.02
CA ARG A 37 -12.19 6.81 -13.83
C ARG A 37 -12.93 7.73 -12.85
N VAL A 38 -14.27 7.81 -12.98
CA VAL A 38 -15.11 8.61 -12.07
C VAL A 38 -14.99 8.07 -10.64
N ASP A 39 -15.05 6.74 -10.47
CA ASP A 39 -14.93 6.09 -9.17
C ASP A 39 -13.54 6.33 -8.56
N LEU A 40 -12.47 6.28 -9.36
CA LEU A 40 -11.12 6.63 -8.91
C LEU A 40 -11.01 8.09 -8.43
N ILE A 41 -11.63 9.03 -9.16
CA ILE A 41 -11.64 10.45 -8.75
C ILE A 41 -12.40 10.62 -7.43
N LYS A 42 -13.58 9.98 -7.27
CA LYS A 42 -14.34 10.02 -6.02
C LYS A 42 -13.52 9.48 -4.85
N ASN A 43 -12.87 8.32 -5.05
CA ASN A 43 -12.03 7.72 -4.02
C ASN A 43 -10.85 8.62 -3.64
N LEU A 44 -10.22 9.31 -4.61
CA LEU A 44 -9.17 10.27 -4.34
C LEU A 44 -9.64 11.46 -3.49
N HIS A 45 -10.87 11.93 -3.70
CA HIS A 45 -11.44 13.01 -2.87
C HIS A 45 -11.71 12.57 -1.43
N GLN A 46 -11.92 11.27 -1.16
CA GLN A 46 -12.10 10.73 0.19
C GLN A 46 -10.77 10.46 0.92
N MET A 47 -9.65 10.41 0.20
CA MET A 47 -8.35 10.07 0.79
C MET A 47 -7.94 10.94 1.99
N PRO A 48 -8.15 12.28 2.02
CA PRO A 48 -7.78 13.08 3.17
C PRO A 48 -8.52 12.69 4.46
N GLU A 49 -9.82 12.43 4.35
CA GLU A 49 -10.63 11.98 5.51
C GLU A 49 -10.20 10.60 5.99
N LEU A 50 -10.04 9.66 5.07
CA LEU A 50 -9.55 8.31 5.39
C LEU A 50 -8.15 8.33 6.02
N ALA A 51 -7.26 9.18 5.53
CA ALA A 51 -5.93 9.34 6.13
C ALA A 51 -6.01 9.90 7.55
N GLN A 52 -6.86 10.89 7.78
CA GLN A 52 -7.08 11.46 9.10
C GLN A 52 -7.64 10.41 10.07
N ASP A 53 -8.62 9.64 9.63
CA ASP A 53 -9.23 8.56 10.42
C ASP A 53 -8.19 7.50 10.81
N VAL A 54 -7.35 7.08 9.87
CA VAL A 54 -6.26 6.13 10.14
C VAL A 54 -5.30 6.70 11.17
N ILE A 55 -4.87 7.95 11.06
CA ILE A 55 -3.96 8.59 12.01
C ILE A 55 -4.56 8.58 13.42
N VAL A 56 -5.82 8.99 13.56
CA VAL A 56 -6.50 9.06 14.85
C VAL A 56 -6.64 7.68 15.48
N HIS A 57 -7.12 6.69 14.71
CA HIS A 57 -7.40 5.35 15.23
C HIS A 57 -6.12 4.53 15.48
N SER A 58 -5.06 4.73 14.69
CA SER A 58 -3.82 4.00 14.85
C SER A 58 -2.91 4.54 15.97
N HIS A 59 -3.12 5.77 16.40
CA HIS A 59 -2.20 6.43 17.37
C HIS A 59 -1.95 5.61 18.63
N LYS A 60 -3.00 5.08 19.25
CA LYS A 60 -2.89 4.25 20.46
C LYS A 60 -2.11 2.96 20.19
N ILE A 61 -2.47 2.25 19.12
CA ILE A 61 -1.83 0.98 18.72
C ILE A 61 -0.35 1.21 18.37
N CYS A 62 -0.05 2.28 17.63
CA CYS A 62 1.33 2.62 17.30
C CYS A 62 2.18 2.93 18.54
N LYS A 63 1.59 3.59 19.55
CA LYS A 63 2.27 3.82 20.82
C LYS A 63 2.58 2.51 21.54
N GLU A 64 1.63 1.61 21.66
CA GLU A 64 1.81 0.29 22.28
C GLU A 64 2.88 -0.52 21.55
N ILE A 65 2.89 -0.50 20.21
CA ILE A 65 3.94 -1.14 19.39
C ILE A 65 5.30 -0.50 19.64
N ALA A 66 5.39 0.82 19.71
CA ALA A 66 6.63 1.52 19.96
C ALA A 66 7.22 1.18 21.35
N GLU A 67 6.39 1.04 22.38
CA GLU A 67 6.80 0.59 23.72
C GLU A 67 7.34 -0.86 23.68
N LEU A 68 6.76 -1.75 22.85
CA LEU A 68 7.28 -3.12 22.65
C LEU A 68 8.59 -3.17 21.88
N MET A 69 8.92 -2.12 21.16
CA MET A 69 10.15 -2.00 20.36
C MET A 69 11.28 -1.30 21.11
N ASP A 70 11.00 -0.73 22.27
CA ASP A 70 12.00 -0.05 23.09
C ASP A 70 13.14 -0.98 23.48
N GLY A 71 14.38 -0.50 23.34
CA GLY A 71 15.59 -1.29 23.58
C GLY A 71 15.97 -2.26 22.47
N HIS A 72 15.23 -2.30 21.34
CA HIS A 72 15.57 -3.16 20.19
C HIS A 72 16.27 -2.35 19.10
N GLU A 73 17.38 -2.90 18.60
CA GLU A 73 18.21 -2.21 17.61
C GLU A 73 17.88 -2.57 16.15
N HIS A 74 17.19 -3.71 15.94
CA HIS A 74 16.92 -4.25 14.62
C HIS A 74 15.42 -4.50 14.39
N LEU A 75 14.91 -4.02 13.26
CA LEU A 75 13.53 -4.20 12.83
C LEU A 75 13.44 -4.68 11.38
N PHE A 76 12.70 -5.73 11.15
CA PHE A 76 12.28 -6.11 9.80
C PHE A 76 10.80 -5.81 9.59
N ILE A 77 10.48 -5.16 8.47
CA ILE A 77 9.11 -4.94 8.03
C ILE A 77 8.87 -5.82 6.81
N LEU A 78 7.96 -6.77 6.93
CA LEU A 78 7.70 -7.75 5.90
C LEU A 78 6.38 -7.43 5.18
N GLY A 79 6.43 -7.39 3.86
CA GLY A 79 5.26 -7.16 3.03
C GLY A 79 5.18 -8.12 1.84
N ARG A 80 3.96 -8.35 1.33
CA ARG A 80 3.73 -9.14 0.13
C ARG A 80 2.98 -8.30 -0.90
N GLY A 81 3.35 -8.45 -2.19
CA GLY A 81 2.73 -7.70 -3.28
C GLY A 81 2.81 -6.19 -3.05
N PRO A 82 1.69 -5.45 -3.07
CA PRO A 82 1.69 -4.01 -2.84
C PRO A 82 2.28 -3.60 -1.48
N CYS A 83 2.16 -4.45 -0.47
CA CYS A 83 2.71 -4.20 0.87
C CYS A 83 4.25 -4.24 0.92
N GLU A 84 4.93 -4.78 -0.10
CA GLU A 84 6.38 -4.72 -0.19
C GLU A 84 6.90 -3.28 -0.29
N ALA A 85 6.30 -2.48 -1.16
CA ALA A 85 6.67 -1.08 -1.31
C ALA A 85 6.40 -0.29 -0.01
N ILE A 86 5.27 -0.57 0.66
CA ILE A 86 4.91 0.04 1.94
C ILE A 86 5.90 -0.38 3.04
N ALA A 87 6.32 -1.64 3.07
CA ALA A 87 7.31 -2.14 4.03
C ALA A 87 8.66 -1.41 3.87
N LYS A 88 9.12 -1.23 2.64
CA LYS A 88 10.36 -0.50 2.34
C LYS A 88 10.28 0.98 2.74
N GLU A 89 9.17 1.64 2.42
CA GLU A 89 8.91 3.03 2.80
C GLU A 89 8.81 3.18 4.32
N GLY A 90 8.09 2.28 5.00
CA GLY A 90 7.98 2.26 6.45
C GLY A 90 9.34 2.08 7.13
N ALA A 91 10.17 1.17 6.65
CA ALA A 91 11.53 0.96 7.16
C ALA A 91 12.40 2.21 6.97
N LEU A 92 12.26 2.90 5.83
CA LEU A 92 12.96 4.16 5.58
C LEU A 92 12.55 5.23 6.60
N LYS A 93 11.24 5.41 6.83
CA LYS A 93 10.72 6.41 7.79
C LYS A 93 11.14 6.11 9.23
N ILE A 94 11.18 4.86 9.64
CA ILE A 94 11.67 4.47 10.96
C ILE A 94 13.15 4.80 11.11
N LYS A 95 13.99 4.48 10.13
CA LYS A 95 15.40 4.86 10.14
C LYS A 95 15.62 6.37 10.25
N GLU A 96 14.86 7.15 9.50
CA GLU A 96 14.97 8.62 9.47
C GLU A 96 14.61 9.26 10.82
N VAL A 97 13.63 8.71 11.53
CA VAL A 97 13.07 9.33 12.74
C VAL A 97 13.64 8.77 14.02
N SER A 98 13.87 7.44 14.09
CA SER A 98 14.28 6.76 15.33
C SER A 98 15.74 6.30 15.34
N TYR A 99 16.43 6.32 14.18
CA TYR A 99 17.78 5.79 13.99
C TYR A 99 17.91 4.27 14.25
N ILE A 100 16.80 3.56 14.44
CA ILE A 100 16.77 2.10 14.53
C ILE A 100 17.11 1.51 13.15
N HIS A 101 17.95 0.47 13.13
CA HIS A 101 18.22 -0.27 11.91
C HIS A 101 16.96 -1.01 11.45
N ALA A 102 16.28 -0.49 10.43
CA ALA A 102 15.04 -1.04 9.90
C ALA A 102 15.19 -1.42 8.43
N GLU A 103 14.73 -2.62 8.06
CA GLU A 103 14.74 -3.09 6.68
C GLU A 103 13.37 -3.62 6.24
N GLY A 104 12.97 -3.21 5.02
CA GLY A 104 11.75 -3.69 4.37
C GLY A 104 12.04 -4.85 3.43
N TYR A 105 11.40 -6.00 3.64
CA TYR A 105 11.58 -7.21 2.84
C TYR A 105 10.28 -7.73 2.24
N ILE A 106 10.43 -8.44 1.11
CA ILE A 106 9.39 -9.33 0.60
C ILE A 106 9.26 -10.51 1.57
N ALA A 107 8.07 -10.73 2.12
CA ALA A 107 7.85 -11.78 3.12
C ALA A 107 8.33 -13.17 2.65
N GLY A 108 8.13 -13.51 1.36
CA GLY A 108 8.60 -14.76 0.80
C GLY A 108 10.12 -14.90 0.66
N ALA A 109 10.83 -13.79 0.47
CA ALA A 109 12.30 -13.79 0.32
C ALA A 109 13.03 -13.81 1.67
N PHE A 110 12.35 -13.45 2.75
CA PHE A 110 12.93 -13.36 4.09
C PHE A 110 13.56 -14.69 4.55
N LYS A 111 12.96 -15.81 4.20
CA LYS A 111 13.45 -17.17 4.53
C LYS A 111 14.78 -17.55 3.87
N HIS A 112 15.24 -16.81 2.85
CA HIS A 112 16.43 -17.15 2.07
C HIS A 112 17.72 -16.47 2.58
N GLY A 113 17.70 -15.89 3.76
CA GLY A 113 18.88 -15.25 4.36
C GLY A 113 18.55 -14.52 5.66
N PRO A 114 17.76 -13.44 5.62
CA PRO A 114 17.52 -12.59 6.79
C PRO A 114 16.92 -13.32 7.99
N ILE A 115 16.23 -14.45 7.78
CA ILE A 115 15.72 -15.29 8.87
C ILE A 115 16.81 -15.78 9.81
N ALA A 116 18.06 -15.90 9.36
CA ALA A 116 19.19 -16.28 10.19
C ALA A 116 19.57 -15.21 11.24
N MET A 117 19.05 -13.99 11.08
CA MET A 117 19.23 -12.91 12.06
C MET A 117 18.19 -12.96 13.20
N ILE A 118 17.25 -13.92 13.14
CA ILE A 118 16.32 -14.16 14.23
C ILE A 118 16.99 -15.09 15.23
N ASP A 119 17.47 -14.50 16.30
CA ASP A 119 17.89 -15.26 17.45
C ASP A 119 17.54 -14.46 18.73
N ASP A 120 17.47 -15.16 19.86
CA ASP A 120 17.11 -14.55 21.14
C ASP A 120 18.13 -13.49 21.62
N LEU A 121 19.34 -13.49 21.05
CA LEU A 121 20.42 -12.58 21.40
C LEU A 121 20.40 -11.29 20.60
N ASN A 122 19.85 -11.31 19.36
CA ASN A 122 19.96 -10.19 18.42
C ASN A 122 18.85 -9.14 18.57
N GLN A 123 17.98 -9.26 19.55
CA GLN A 123 16.93 -8.27 19.84
C GLN A 123 16.18 -7.77 18.57
N THR A 124 15.95 -8.68 17.63
CA THR A 124 15.31 -8.39 16.36
C THR A 124 13.78 -8.43 16.47
N ARG A 125 13.10 -7.45 15.94
CA ARG A 125 11.63 -7.37 15.89
C ARG A 125 11.11 -7.40 14.46
N PHE A 126 9.83 -7.77 14.34
CA PHE A 126 9.16 -7.92 13.05
C PHE A 126 7.82 -7.20 13.04
N ILE A 127 7.55 -6.52 11.94
CA ILE A 127 6.21 -6.03 11.59
C ILE A 127 5.80 -6.73 10.30
N LEU A 128 4.67 -7.42 10.32
CA LEU A 128 4.11 -8.07 9.14
C LEU A 128 2.92 -7.26 8.60
N LEU A 129 3.03 -6.78 7.36
CA LEU A 129 1.97 -6.06 6.66
C LEU A 129 1.12 -7.05 5.86
N ILE A 130 -0.12 -7.23 6.27
CA ILE A 130 -1.06 -8.17 5.68
C ILE A 130 -2.26 -7.41 5.13
N THR A 131 -2.59 -7.63 3.84
CA THR A 131 -3.86 -7.14 3.28
C THR A 131 -5.01 -8.05 3.67
N LYS A 132 -6.25 -7.54 3.64
CA LYS A 132 -7.45 -8.36 3.82
C LYS A 132 -7.52 -9.55 2.85
N GLN A 133 -6.99 -9.35 1.64
CA GLN A 133 -6.94 -10.42 0.62
C GLN A 133 -5.93 -11.52 0.99
N ASP A 134 -4.83 -11.16 1.63
CA ASP A 134 -3.81 -12.12 2.08
C ASP A 134 -4.27 -12.84 3.36
N SER A 135 -4.96 -12.16 4.27
CA SER A 135 -5.58 -12.74 5.47
C SER A 135 -6.54 -13.89 5.10
N ASN A 136 -7.43 -13.65 4.14
CA ASN A 136 -8.37 -14.67 3.66
C ASN A 136 -7.68 -15.89 3.02
N LYS A 137 -6.46 -15.72 2.49
CA LYS A 137 -5.66 -16.85 1.96
C LYS A 137 -4.94 -17.62 3.05
N LEU A 138 -4.49 -16.93 4.09
CA LEU A 138 -3.86 -17.55 5.25
C LEU A 138 -4.86 -18.45 6.01
N GLU A 139 -6.06 -17.97 6.25
CA GLU A 139 -7.13 -18.75 6.89
C GLU A 139 -7.37 -20.06 6.13
N LYS A 140 -7.51 -19.99 4.79
CA LYS A 140 -7.70 -21.19 3.95
C LYS A 140 -6.50 -22.14 3.88
N THR A 141 -5.33 -21.70 4.32
CA THR A 141 -4.12 -22.54 4.32
C THR A 141 -3.91 -23.21 5.68
N LEU A 142 -4.58 -22.70 6.72
CA LEU A 142 -4.52 -23.24 8.08
C LEU A 142 -5.66 -24.22 8.39
N GLU A 143 -6.69 -24.31 7.52
CA GLU A 143 -7.72 -25.35 7.50
C GLU A 143 -7.22 -26.60 6.73
#